data_a866b5f370320764013e25cf1b1c1f71
#
_entry.id   a866b5f370320764013e25cf1b1c1f71
#
_cell.length_a   1.000
_cell.length_b   1.000
_cell.length_c   1.000
_cell.angle_alpha   90.00
_cell.angle_beta   90.00
_cell.angle_gamma   90.00
#
_symmetry.space_group_name_H-M   'P 1'
#
loop_
_entity.id
_entity.type
_entity.pdbx_description
1 polymer ?
#
loop_
_entity_poly.entity_id
_entity_poly.type
_entity_poly.pdbx_seq_one_letter_code
_entity_poly.pdbx_strand_id
1 'polypeptide(L)'
;MTVITDDLPARLLHEAHEGWRAILAGRGGDYYQRTMTADALLILPGAVLGRDQVRAALSAAAPLDRYELHEPAVIRLGEHAGVLVYRSTTWRGDTSTDLQMSTTYLFDESNGGWSIAAHQESPV
;
A
#
# COMPACT_ATOMS: atom_id res chain seq x y z
N MET A 1 2.31 29.83 -3.32
CA MET A 1 2.29 29.01 -3.41
C MET A 1 1.71 28.11 -3.44
N THR A 2 1.52 27.81 -3.60
CA THR A 2 1.21 27.07 -3.65
C THR A 2 0.92 26.01 -3.71
N VAL A 3 0.71 25.75 -3.83
CA VAL A 3 0.45 24.79 -3.78
C VAL A 3 0.22 23.57 -4.20
N ILE A 4 0.25 22.99 -4.33
CA ILE A 4 0.68 21.69 -4.54
C ILE A 4 -0.16 20.73 -3.83
N THR A 5 -0.87 21.16 -2.93
CA THR A 5 -1.72 20.36 -2.13
C THR A 5 -2.76 19.64 -2.90
N ASP A 6 -3.02 20.03 -4.12
CA ASP A 6 -4.07 19.39 -4.90
C ASP A 6 -3.58 18.21 -5.70
N ASP A 7 -2.34 17.82 -5.48
CA ASP A 7 -1.77 16.67 -6.17
C ASP A 7 -1.84 15.42 -5.31
N LEU A 8 -2.93 15.25 -4.57
CA LEU A 8 -3.11 14.07 -3.73
C LEU A 8 -3.05 12.77 -4.52
N PRO A 9 -3.71 12.65 -5.70
CA PRO A 9 -3.60 11.39 -6.46
C PRO A 9 -2.17 11.00 -6.77
N ALA A 10 -1.34 11.92 -7.23
CA ALA A 10 0.04 11.62 -7.55
C ALA A 10 0.83 11.24 -6.30
N ARG A 11 0.55 11.91 -5.18
CA ARG A 11 1.24 11.63 -3.93
C ARG A 11 0.91 10.23 -3.42
N LEU A 12 -0.36 9.83 -3.43
CA LEU A 12 -0.74 8.51 -2.95
C LEU A 12 -0.23 7.42 -3.87
N LEU A 13 -0.23 7.65 -5.17
CA LEU A 13 0.35 6.71 -6.11
C LEU A 13 1.85 6.54 -5.85
N HIS A 14 2.55 7.62 -5.56
CA HIS A 14 3.96 7.57 -5.19
C HIS A 14 4.16 6.70 -3.94
N GLU A 15 3.33 6.88 -2.92
CA GLU A 15 3.43 6.06 -1.69
C GLU A 15 3.21 4.59 -2.00
N ALA A 16 2.25 4.26 -2.86
CA ALA A 16 2.02 2.87 -3.26
C ALA A 16 3.24 2.28 -3.97
N HIS A 17 3.85 3.04 -4.88
CA HIS A 17 5.07 2.57 -5.55
C HIS A 17 6.21 2.35 -4.58
N GLU A 18 6.35 3.20 -3.57
CA GLU A 18 7.40 3.00 -2.56
C GLU A 18 7.21 1.68 -1.82
N GLY A 19 5.97 1.32 -1.50
CA GLY A 19 5.68 0.04 -0.89
C GLY A 19 6.04 -1.13 -1.80
N TRP A 20 5.64 -1.06 -3.07
CA TRP A 20 5.95 -2.14 -4.01
C TRP A 20 7.44 -2.26 -4.28
N ARG A 21 8.17 -1.14 -4.36
CA ARG A 21 9.62 -1.17 -4.51
C ARG A 21 10.29 -1.81 -3.31
N ALA A 22 9.78 -1.56 -2.12
CA ALA A 22 10.31 -2.20 -0.91
C ALA A 22 10.10 -3.71 -0.98
N ILE A 23 8.93 -4.17 -1.44
CA ILE A 23 8.66 -5.60 -1.60
C ILE A 23 9.61 -6.21 -2.62
N LEU A 24 9.83 -5.55 -3.76
CA LEU A 24 10.78 -6.00 -4.78
C LEU A 24 12.19 -6.16 -4.21
N ALA A 25 12.58 -5.26 -3.33
CA ALA A 25 13.92 -5.25 -2.74
C ALA A 25 14.06 -6.21 -1.54
N GLY A 26 13.00 -6.95 -1.19
CA GLY A 26 13.01 -7.83 -0.03
C GLY A 26 12.88 -7.12 1.30
N ARG A 27 12.42 -5.85 1.29
CA ARG A 27 12.28 -5.03 2.49
C ARG A 27 10.84 -4.63 2.78
N GLY A 28 9.87 -5.39 2.20
CA GLY A 28 8.46 -5.07 2.37
C GLY A 28 8.01 -5.13 3.82
N GLY A 29 8.47 -6.14 4.57
CA GLY A 29 8.11 -6.26 5.98
C GLY A 29 8.53 -5.04 6.80
N ASP A 30 9.76 -4.58 6.61
CA ASP A 30 10.25 -3.40 7.32
C ASP A 30 9.52 -2.14 6.89
N TYR A 31 9.21 -2.01 5.60
CA TYR A 31 8.47 -0.86 5.09
C TYR A 31 7.09 -0.76 5.73
N TYR A 32 6.34 -1.85 5.73
CA TYR A 32 4.97 -1.84 6.29
C TYR A 32 4.98 -1.72 7.82
N GLN A 33 6.00 -2.30 8.49
CA GLN A 33 6.15 -2.11 9.93
C GLN A 33 6.31 -0.64 10.27
N ARG A 34 7.01 0.12 9.43
CA ARG A 34 7.28 1.55 9.65
C ARG A 34 6.11 2.43 9.22
N THR A 35 5.40 2.07 8.15
CA THR A 35 4.39 2.95 7.56
C THR A 35 2.96 2.66 8.01
N MET A 36 2.65 1.45 8.47
CA MET A 36 1.32 1.15 9.02
C MET A 36 1.16 1.80 10.39
N THR A 37 -0.02 2.37 10.64
CA THR A 37 -0.32 2.83 11.99
C THR A 37 -0.41 1.63 12.93
N ALA A 38 -0.33 1.88 14.24
CA ALA A 38 -0.29 0.79 15.21
C ALA A 38 -1.53 -0.10 15.16
N ASP A 39 -2.68 0.49 14.84
CA ASP A 39 -3.96 -0.23 14.78
C ASP A 39 -4.40 -0.51 13.34
N ALA A 40 -3.52 -0.29 12.35
CA ALA A 40 -3.86 -0.55 10.95
C ALA A 40 -4.10 -2.03 10.70
N LEU A 41 -4.98 -2.30 9.74
CA LEU A 41 -5.32 -3.67 9.36
C LEU A 41 -5.13 -3.85 7.86
N LEU A 42 -4.65 -5.04 7.52
CA LEU A 42 -4.60 -5.53 6.15
C LEU A 42 -5.69 -6.58 6.00
N ILE A 43 -6.62 -6.34 5.08
CA ILE A 43 -7.77 -7.22 4.87
C ILE A 43 -7.54 -7.99 3.58
N LEU A 44 -7.45 -9.30 3.71
CA LEU A 44 -7.23 -10.23 2.60
C LEU A 44 -8.43 -11.16 2.48
N PRO A 45 -8.61 -11.83 1.33
CA PRO A 45 -9.60 -12.90 1.27
C PRO A 45 -9.30 -13.94 2.34
N GLY A 46 -10.23 -14.09 3.29
CA GLY A 46 -10.10 -15.09 4.35
C GLY A 46 -9.21 -14.73 5.53
N ALA A 47 -8.65 -13.51 5.58
CA ALA A 47 -7.76 -13.14 6.68
C ALA A 47 -7.77 -11.64 6.95
N VAL A 48 -7.56 -11.28 8.22
CA VAL A 48 -7.34 -9.89 8.62
C VAL A 48 -6.06 -9.89 9.45
N LEU A 49 -5.08 -9.11 9.03
CA LEU A 49 -3.76 -9.08 9.64
C LEU A 49 -3.48 -7.71 10.26
N GLY A 50 -2.93 -7.71 11.47
CA GLY A 50 -2.38 -6.52 12.07
C GLY A 50 -0.95 -6.27 11.57
N ARG A 51 -0.36 -5.15 12.01
CA ARG A 51 0.95 -4.71 11.52
C ARG A 51 2.05 -5.75 11.67
N ASP A 52 2.15 -6.40 12.82
CA ASP A 52 3.21 -7.39 13.06
C ASP A 52 3.01 -8.65 12.23
N GLN A 53 1.75 -9.04 12.02
CA GLN A 53 1.43 -10.19 11.18
C GLN A 53 1.74 -9.92 9.70
N VAL A 54 1.52 -8.68 9.23
CA VAL A 54 1.89 -8.28 7.87
C VAL A 54 3.39 -8.39 7.68
N ARG A 55 4.18 -7.93 8.65
CA ARG A 55 5.62 -8.03 8.59
C ARG A 55 6.07 -9.48 8.45
N ALA A 56 5.51 -10.37 9.28
CA ALA A 56 5.85 -11.78 9.24
C ALA A 56 5.45 -12.42 7.89
N ALA A 57 4.27 -12.08 7.38
CA ALA A 57 3.78 -12.63 6.13
C ALA A 57 4.66 -12.20 4.95
N LEU A 58 5.06 -10.93 4.90
CA LEU A 58 5.92 -10.43 3.83
C LEU A 58 7.33 -11.03 3.91
N SER A 59 7.83 -11.26 5.12
CA SER A 59 9.14 -11.87 5.30
C SER A 59 9.16 -13.34 4.84
N ALA A 60 8.01 -14.01 4.90
CA ALA A 60 7.88 -15.42 4.50
C ALA A 60 7.46 -15.59 3.05
N ALA A 61 7.04 -14.53 2.38
CA ALA A 61 6.52 -14.63 1.02
C ALA A 61 7.63 -14.91 0.01
N ALA A 62 7.26 -15.58 -1.09
CA ALA A 62 8.17 -15.77 -2.20
C ALA A 62 8.57 -14.42 -2.80
N PRO A 63 9.79 -14.30 -3.35
CA PRO A 63 10.23 -13.05 -3.95
C PRO A 63 9.29 -12.59 -5.06
N LEU A 64 9.08 -11.28 -5.12
CA LEU A 64 8.32 -10.65 -6.18
C LEU A 64 9.28 -10.29 -7.31
N ASP A 65 8.93 -10.67 -8.54
CA ASP A 65 9.77 -10.41 -9.70
C ASP A 65 9.42 -9.08 -10.37
N ARG A 66 8.13 -8.75 -10.41
CA ARG A 66 7.65 -7.56 -11.10
C ARG A 66 6.24 -7.22 -10.63
N TYR A 67 5.88 -5.96 -10.73
CA TYR A 67 4.51 -5.51 -10.46
C TYR A 67 4.10 -4.43 -11.44
N GLU A 68 2.79 -4.30 -11.64
CA GLU A 68 2.19 -3.21 -12.40
C GLU A 68 0.96 -2.71 -11.65
N LEU A 69 0.74 -1.40 -11.70
CA LEU A 69 -0.45 -0.77 -11.12
C LEU A 69 -1.29 -0.20 -12.26
N HIS A 70 -2.59 -0.47 -12.24
CA HIS A 70 -3.52 -0.11 -13.29
C HIS A 70 -4.69 0.71 -12.74
N GLU A 71 -5.12 1.70 -13.50
CA GLU A 71 -6.36 2.43 -13.28
C GLU A 71 -6.46 3.04 -11.87
N PRO A 72 -5.46 3.80 -11.45
CA PRO A 72 -5.51 4.39 -10.11
C PRO A 72 -6.62 5.43 -10.00
N ALA A 73 -7.30 5.43 -8.85
CA ALA A 73 -8.32 6.42 -8.52
C ALA A 73 -8.16 6.77 -7.05
N VAL A 74 -8.45 8.01 -6.71
CA VAL A 74 -8.31 8.49 -5.34
C VAL A 74 -9.64 9.05 -4.83
N ILE A 75 -10.01 8.62 -3.63
CA ILE A 75 -11.12 9.19 -2.88
C ILE A 75 -10.49 10.11 -1.85
N ARG A 76 -10.76 11.41 -1.96
CA ARG A 76 -10.27 12.39 -1.00
C ARG A 76 -11.16 12.35 0.24
N LEU A 77 -10.57 12.14 1.40
CA LEU A 77 -11.30 12.13 2.67
C LEU A 77 -11.12 13.43 3.45
N GLY A 78 -10.18 14.28 3.03
CA GLY A 78 -9.86 15.52 3.70
C GLY A 78 -8.51 16.02 3.22
N GLU A 79 -7.94 17.00 3.92
CA GLU A 79 -6.63 17.54 3.54
C GLU A 79 -5.49 16.57 3.84
N HIS A 80 -5.70 15.68 4.82
CA HIS A 80 -4.64 14.80 5.32
C HIS A 80 -5.01 13.33 5.23
N ALA A 81 -5.97 12.97 4.36
CA ALA A 81 -6.38 11.60 4.24
C ALA A 81 -6.97 11.32 2.86
N GLY A 82 -6.76 10.11 2.38
CA GLY A 82 -7.33 9.67 1.11
C GLY A 82 -7.26 8.16 0.97
N VAL A 83 -8.05 7.64 0.04
CA VAL A 83 -8.05 6.23 -0.32
C VAL A 83 -7.56 6.12 -1.75
N LEU A 84 -6.52 5.31 -1.96
CA LEU A 84 -6.04 4.98 -3.30
C LEU A 84 -6.60 3.63 -3.69
N VAL A 85 -7.27 3.58 -4.83
CA VAL A 85 -7.83 2.35 -5.40
C VAL A 85 -7.11 2.08 -6.72
N TYR A 86 -6.67 0.85 -6.92
CA TYR A 86 -6.05 0.45 -8.18
C TYR A 86 -6.13 -1.06 -8.34
N ARG A 87 -5.89 -1.53 -9.55
CA ARG A 87 -5.73 -2.96 -9.81
C ARG A 87 -4.24 -3.24 -9.95
N SER A 88 -3.76 -4.28 -9.28
CA SER A 88 -2.37 -4.67 -9.38
C SER A 88 -2.24 -5.97 -10.17
N THR A 89 -1.14 -6.10 -10.91
CA THR A 89 -0.71 -7.37 -11.46
C THR A 89 0.69 -7.62 -10.92
N THR A 90 0.90 -8.80 -10.35
CA THR A 90 2.18 -9.17 -9.78
C THR A 90 2.66 -10.48 -10.39
N TRP A 91 3.96 -10.65 -10.48
CA TRP A 91 4.59 -11.86 -11.02
C TRP A 91 5.57 -12.42 -10.00
N ARG A 92 5.42 -13.72 -9.71
CA ARG A 92 6.34 -14.50 -8.90
C ARG A 92 6.62 -15.79 -9.64
N GLY A 93 7.83 -15.90 -10.22
CA GLY A 93 8.13 -17.01 -11.12
C GLY A 93 7.20 -17.03 -12.30
N ASP A 94 6.57 -18.17 -12.55
CA ASP A 94 5.64 -18.35 -13.67
C ASP A 94 4.20 -17.94 -13.32
N THR A 95 3.96 -17.48 -12.11
CA THR A 95 2.62 -17.16 -11.62
C THR A 95 2.38 -15.66 -11.67
N SER A 96 1.27 -15.24 -12.28
CA SER A 96 0.81 -13.86 -12.19
C SER A 96 -0.51 -13.81 -11.44
N THR A 97 -0.72 -12.73 -10.70
CA THR A 97 -1.91 -12.54 -9.87
C THR A 97 -2.43 -11.12 -10.08
N ASP A 98 -3.74 -11.01 -10.35
CA ASP A 98 -4.43 -9.72 -10.43
C ASP A 98 -5.29 -9.55 -9.19
N LEU A 99 -5.16 -8.39 -8.54
CA LEU A 99 -5.93 -8.07 -7.35
C LEU A 99 -6.46 -6.65 -7.45
N GLN A 100 -7.65 -6.44 -6.89
CA GLN A 100 -8.18 -5.10 -6.67
C GLN A 100 -7.69 -4.63 -5.31
N MET A 101 -7.07 -3.45 -5.28
CA MET A 101 -6.44 -2.91 -4.08
C MET A 101 -7.13 -1.63 -3.62
N SER A 102 -7.24 -1.44 -2.32
CA SER A 102 -7.56 -0.13 -1.76
C SER A 102 -6.70 0.10 -0.52
N THR A 103 -6.10 1.28 -0.45
CA THR A 103 -5.24 1.65 0.67
C THR A 103 -5.69 3.00 1.21
N THR A 104 -5.96 3.08 2.49
CA THR A 104 -6.29 4.33 3.17
C THR A 104 -5.03 4.90 3.77
N TYR A 105 -4.70 6.12 3.37
CA TYR A 105 -3.50 6.84 3.81
C TYR A 105 -3.89 8.03 4.68
N LEU A 106 -3.08 8.26 5.70
CA LEU A 106 -3.17 9.44 6.56
C LEU A 106 -1.84 10.18 6.51
N PHE A 107 -1.90 11.51 6.41
CA PHE A 107 -0.70 12.32 6.57
C PHE A 107 -0.56 12.73 8.03
N ASP A 108 0.60 12.52 8.59
CA ASP A 108 0.90 12.86 9.97
C ASP A 108 2.24 13.58 10.01
N GLU A 109 2.19 14.88 10.28
CA GLU A 109 3.41 15.69 10.34
C GLU A 109 4.37 15.22 11.44
N SER A 110 3.83 14.68 12.54
CA SER A 110 4.67 14.21 13.64
C SER A 110 5.49 12.98 13.25
N ASN A 111 4.97 12.18 12.31
CA ASN A 111 5.70 11.03 11.76
C ASN A 111 6.50 11.40 10.50
N GLY A 112 6.36 12.63 10.03
CA GLY A 112 7.09 13.10 8.87
C GLY A 112 6.54 12.65 7.54
N GLY A 113 5.32 12.13 7.46
CA GLY A 113 4.78 11.74 6.17
C GLY A 113 3.50 10.94 6.22
N TRP A 114 3.28 10.16 5.18
CA TRP A 114 2.07 9.38 5.00
C TRP A 114 2.18 8.03 5.67
N SER A 115 1.09 7.63 6.34
CA SER A 115 0.97 6.34 7.00
C SER A 115 -0.20 5.58 6.40
N ILE A 116 -0.13 4.24 6.48
CA ILE A 116 -1.21 3.36 6.04
C ILE A 116 -2.11 3.06 7.22
N ALA A 117 -3.39 3.44 7.12
CA ALA A 117 -4.38 3.16 8.16
C ALA A 117 -5.13 1.85 7.89
N ALA A 118 -5.31 1.49 6.62
CA ALA A 118 -5.95 0.24 6.24
C ALA A 118 -5.56 -0.10 4.81
N HIS A 119 -5.50 -1.39 4.51
CA HIS A 119 -5.25 -1.87 3.16
C HIS A 119 -6.13 -3.09 2.92
N GLN A 120 -6.74 -3.15 1.74
CA GLN A 120 -7.61 -4.29 1.39
C GLN A 120 -7.25 -4.80 0.02
N GLU A 121 -7.23 -6.14 -0.11
CA GLU A 121 -7.01 -6.84 -1.36
C GLU A 121 -8.16 -7.78 -1.63
N SER A 122 -8.63 -7.81 -2.87
CA SER A 122 -9.66 -8.76 -3.28
C SER A 122 -9.38 -9.25 -4.70
N PRO A 123 -9.85 -10.46 -5.03
CA PRO A 123 -9.71 -10.96 -6.41
C PRO A 123 -10.43 -10.05 -7.39
N VAL A 124 -9.88 -9.99 -8.58
CA VAL A 124 -10.49 -9.25 -9.68
C VAL A 124 -11.61 -10.07 -10.30
#